data_4069fdc776d477fe00f92f9bfb9c3de8
#
_entry.id   4069fdc776d477fe00f92f9bfb9c3de8
#
_cell.length_a   1.000
_cell.length_b   1.000
_cell.length_c   1.000
_cell.angle_alpha   90.00
_cell.angle_beta   90.00
_cell.angle_gamma   90.00
#
_symmetry.space_group_name_H-M   'P 1'
#
loop_
_entity.id
_entity.type
_entity.pdbx_description
1 polymer ?
#
loop_
_entity_poly.entity_id
_entity_poly.type
_entity_poly.pdbx_seq_one_letter_code
_entity_poly.pdbx_strand_id
1 'polypeptide(L)'
;MSNEEDRTPLLASSDDLENSTDNPDASKDGGGDVVSTEEGGSTSGDDQLVSSEDDLTTVCETFWNICNTIQGLPILAIPYTFKSGGWYSFITLLIVAITSNYTSNILVKSLYEVRDGVKVRVRNSYLEIGEAFWKSGGKMLVLIVMVIELVFVSTMYPILVGAMFSKSFPAAGIPVWAWTLIGGIALLPNTLLKNLSQVAWTSIITVVSAFVIFGSIVAYSFTRYDEWDIEYMNNFHASEFPAALGILVACYLAQPFVPFIESTMKRPEKFAPTMNYSFLAMTVLNIIVGLMADITFYPDTDEVVTNNLPEGILRQLINAMAAILAFTSYTLPMFTSFDVLEKSHLPCLPIGFGGKVYSCPVQTLRLGLVLITIMMGAFIPRFTYLLAVVGSITGITLEFIFPALFHMKIYCTHLKWWEFMIDMFIVFFGTLTMTISLIVSWISMYSCFVYGEC
;
A
#
# COMPACT_ATOMS: atom_id res chain seq x y z
N MET A 1 -3.30 -44.94 -42.36
CA MET A 1 -4.34 -45.77 -41.77
C MET A 1 -4.85 -44.95 -40.61
N SER A 2 -5.85 -44.13 -40.88
CA SER A 2 -7.33 -44.24 -40.66
C SER A 2 -7.68 -44.10 -39.17
N ASN A 3 -8.55 -43.28 -38.71
CA ASN A 3 -9.66 -42.40 -39.08
C ASN A 3 -9.99 -41.64 -37.80
N GLU A 4 -10.22 -40.29 -37.79
CA GLU A 4 -11.51 -39.63 -38.00
C GLU A 4 -12.68 -40.12 -37.11
N GLU A 5 -13.18 -39.19 -36.33
CA GLU A 5 -14.59 -38.76 -36.16
C GLU A 5 -14.68 -37.85 -34.92
N ASP A 6 -14.78 -36.58 -35.05
CA ASP A 6 -15.87 -35.60 -35.35
C ASP A 6 -17.23 -35.99 -34.76
N ARG A 7 -17.70 -35.21 -33.75
CA ARG A 7 -19.11 -34.98 -33.42
C ARG A 7 -19.34 -33.76 -32.56
N THR A 8 -19.65 -32.65 -33.20
CA THR A 8 -20.61 -31.67 -32.67
C THR A 8 -22.04 -32.20 -32.81
N PRO A 9 -22.97 -31.78 -31.96
CA PRO A 9 -24.28 -31.33 -32.40
C PRO A 9 -24.73 -30.09 -31.66
N LEU A 10 -25.12 -29.07 -32.42
CA LEU A 10 -26.47 -28.74 -32.85
C LEU A 10 -27.32 -27.94 -31.83
N LEU A 11 -27.50 -26.70 -32.21
CA LEU A 11 -28.55 -25.75 -31.85
C LEU A 11 -29.96 -26.38 -32.00
N ALA A 12 -30.86 -26.02 -31.11
CA ALA A 12 -32.28 -26.02 -31.35
C ALA A 12 -32.93 -24.78 -30.73
N SER A 13 -33.40 -23.90 -31.58
CA SER A 13 -34.35 -22.83 -31.33
C SER A 13 -35.75 -23.38 -31.32
N SER A 14 -36.65 -22.83 -30.54
CA SER A 14 -38.07 -22.68 -30.95
C SER A 14 -38.73 -21.59 -30.11
N ASP A 15 -39.20 -20.64 -30.85
CA ASP A 15 -40.13 -19.58 -30.49
C ASP A 15 -41.56 -20.14 -30.26
N ASP A 16 -42.39 -19.21 -29.77
CA ASP A 16 -43.86 -19.13 -29.84
C ASP A 16 -44.69 -19.79 -28.74
N LEU A 17 -45.40 -18.99 -27.97
CA LEU A 17 -46.79 -18.60 -28.22
C LEU A 17 -47.37 -17.69 -27.10
N GLU A 18 -48.05 -16.72 -27.61
CA GLU A 18 -48.83 -15.64 -27.02
C GLU A 18 -50.05 -16.04 -26.17
N ASN A 19 -50.46 -15.03 -25.36
CA ASN A 19 -51.84 -14.54 -25.13
C ASN A 19 -52.76 -15.28 -24.18
N SER A 20 -53.22 -14.61 -23.13
CA SER A 20 -54.45 -13.82 -23.06
C SER A 20 -54.85 -13.45 -21.62
N THR A 21 -55.06 -12.16 -21.39
CA THR A 21 -56.23 -11.44 -20.85
C THR A 21 -57.04 -12.13 -19.72
N ASP A 22 -57.22 -11.52 -18.57
CA ASP A 22 -58.26 -10.62 -18.14
C ASP A 22 -58.31 -10.48 -16.59
N ASN A 23 -58.41 -9.25 -16.16
CA ASN A 23 -58.90 -8.78 -14.89
C ASN A 23 -60.44 -8.75 -14.95
N PRO A 24 -61.32 -8.55 -13.94
CA PRO A 24 -61.08 -7.82 -12.69
C PRO A 24 -61.93 -8.27 -11.45
N ASP A 25 -61.70 -7.52 -10.37
CA ASP A 25 -62.64 -7.08 -9.30
C ASP A 25 -63.08 -7.94 -8.12
N ALA A 26 -62.89 -7.27 -7.03
CA ALA A 26 -63.85 -7.02 -5.92
C ALA A 26 -63.65 -7.73 -4.58
N SER A 27 -63.23 -6.91 -3.63
CA SER A 27 -63.84 -6.59 -2.34
C SER A 27 -63.82 -7.56 -1.13
N LYS A 28 -63.28 -6.98 -0.07
CA LYS A 28 -63.81 -6.87 1.30
C LYS A 28 -63.63 -7.98 2.34
N ASP A 29 -63.05 -7.49 3.43
CA ASP A 29 -63.38 -7.65 4.85
C ASP A 29 -63.13 -8.98 5.57
N GLY A 30 -62.48 -8.83 6.71
CA GLY A 30 -62.65 -9.68 7.83
C GLY A 30 -61.38 -9.90 8.70
N GLY A 31 -61.32 -9.16 9.81
CA GLY A 31 -60.26 -9.27 10.79
C GLY A 31 -60.26 -10.61 11.54
N GLY A 32 -59.16 -10.88 12.19
CA GLY A 32 -58.99 -12.00 13.09
C GLY A 32 -57.57 -12.09 13.64
N ASP A 33 -57.36 -11.57 14.82
CA ASP A 33 -56.19 -11.77 15.65
C ASP A 33 -55.93 -13.26 15.89
N VAL A 34 -54.67 -13.71 15.68
CA VAL A 34 -54.16 -14.90 16.40
C VAL A 34 -52.68 -14.70 16.70
N VAL A 35 -52.45 -14.80 17.97
CA VAL A 35 -51.28 -14.84 18.80
C VAL A 35 -50.09 -15.64 18.25
N SER A 36 -48.94 -15.02 18.39
CA SER A 36 -47.58 -15.50 18.32
C SER A 36 -47.26 -16.79 19.08
N THR A 37 -46.37 -17.57 18.49
CA THR A 37 -45.45 -18.42 19.24
C THR A 37 -44.05 -18.25 18.69
N GLU A 38 -43.15 -17.78 19.55
CA GLU A 38 -41.73 -17.74 19.36
C GLU A 38 -41.18 -19.17 19.31
N GLU A 39 -40.42 -19.48 18.25
CA GLU A 39 -39.41 -20.52 18.30
C GLU A 39 -38.05 -19.90 17.90
N GLY A 40 -37.17 -19.93 18.89
CA GLY A 40 -35.80 -19.47 18.73
C GLY A 40 -34.99 -20.36 17.80
N GLY A 41 -34.54 -19.77 16.74
CA GLY A 41 -33.48 -20.29 15.86
C GLY A 41 -32.28 -19.36 15.92
N SER A 42 -31.23 -19.77 16.62
CA SER A 42 -29.94 -19.15 16.61
C SER A 42 -29.32 -19.26 15.22
N THR A 43 -29.42 -18.22 14.45
CA THR A 43 -28.59 -18.03 13.25
C THR A 43 -27.42 -17.16 13.63
N SER A 44 -26.23 -17.78 13.68
CA SER A 44 -24.94 -17.13 13.68
C SER A 44 -24.88 -16.15 12.50
N GLY A 45 -24.80 -14.84 12.84
CA GLY A 45 -24.76 -13.79 11.87
C GLY A 45 -23.41 -13.77 11.13
N ASP A 46 -23.40 -14.30 9.94
CA ASP A 46 -22.50 -13.90 8.87
C ASP A 46 -23.07 -12.62 8.26
N ASP A 47 -22.81 -11.48 8.90
CA ASP A 47 -22.92 -10.17 8.26
C ASP A 47 -21.76 -10.02 7.28
N GLN A 48 -21.81 -10.73 6.14
CA GLN A 48 -21.15 -10.31 4.93
C GLN A 48 -21.81 -9.00 4.52
N LEU A 49 -21.05 -7.90 4.65
CA LEU A 49 -21.34 -6.66 3.97
C LEU A 49 -21.39 -6.96 2.46
N VAL A 50 -22.58 -7.26 1.98
CA VAL A 50 -22.90 -7.27 0.55
C VAL A 50 -22.76 -5.81 0.12
N SER A 51 -21.55 -5.42 -0.33
CA SER A 51 -21.35 -4.19 -1.05
C SER A 51 -22.27 -4.24 -2.25
N SER A 52 -23.07 -3.21 -2.46
CA SER A 52 -23.88 -3.05 -3.68
C SER A 52 -22.96 -3.20 -4.89
N GLU A 53 -23.42 -3.77 -6.01
CA GLU A 53 -22.60 -3.92 -7.24
C GLU A 53 -22.00 -2.59 -7.72
N ASP A 54 -22.58 -1.47 -7.31
CA ASP A 54 -22.10 -0.11 -7.59
C ASP A 54 -20.84 0.28 -6.80
N ASP A 55 -20.53 -0.42 -5.69
CA ASP A 55 -19.34 -0.16 -4.86
C ASP A 55 -18.09 -0.92 -5.34
N LEU A 56 -18.22 -1.82 -6.32
CA LEU A 56 -17.11 -2.61 -6.83
C LEU A 56 -16.32 -1.85 -7.91
N THR A 57 -15.00 -1.98 -7.87
CA THR A 57 -14.07 -1.29 -8.78
C THR A 57 -13.92 -2.00 -10.14
N THR A 58 -13.81 -1.21 -11.19
CA THR A 58 -13.47 -1.69 -12.54
C THR A 58 -11.98 -2.05 -12.63
N VAL A 59 -11.58 -2.73 -13.71
CA VAL A 59 -10.16 -3.04 -13.99
C VAL A 59 -9.28 -1.78 -14.01
N CYS A 60 -9.79 -0.69 -14.60
CA CYS A 60 -9.07 0.58 -14.69
C CYS A 60 -8.90 1.25 -13.32
N GLU A 61 -9.97 1.29 -12.53
CA GLU A 61 -9.92 1.83 -11.17
C GLU A 61 -9.00 1.00 -10.27
N THR A 62 -9.06 -0.33 -10.38
CA THR A 62 -8.15 -1.24 -9.67
C THR A 62 -6.69 -0.99 -10.06
N PHE A 63 -6.40 -0.79 -11.36
CA PHE A 63 -5.06 -0.43 -11.82
C PHE A 63 -4.56 0.84 -11.14
N TRP A 64 -5.36 1.91 -11.13
CA TRP A 64 -4.97 3.17 -10.47
C TRP A 64 -4.87 3.05 -8.95
N ASN A 65 -5.71 2.23 -8.31
CA ASN A 65 -5.62 1.96 -6.88
C ASN A 65 -4.31 1.26 -6.52
N ILE A 66 -3.89 0.26 -7.30
CA ILE A 66 -2.60 -0.42 -7.11
C ILE A 66 -1.45 0.56 -7.37
N CYS A 67 -1.50 1.33 -8.46
CA CYS A 67 -0.48 2.35 -8.74
C CYS A 67 -0.35 3.35 -7.59
N ASN A 68 -1.47 3.85 -7.05
CA ASN A 68 -1.47 4.78 -5.92
C ASN A 68 -0.87 4.15 -4.65
N THR A 69 -1.13 2.87 -4.41
CA THR A 69 -0.58 2.15 -3.26
C THR A 69 0.94 1.99 -3.36
N ILE A 70 1.47 1.71 -4.56
CA ILE A 70 2.91 1.59 -4.82
C ILE A 70 3.57 2.99 -4.85
N GLN A 71 2.89 4.00 -5.37
CA GLN A 71 3.42 5.33 -5.63
C GLN A 71 3.55 6.22 -4.37
N GLY A 72 3.50 5.66 -3.17
CA GLY A 72 3.56 6.44 -1.94
C GLY A 72 4.73 7.44 -1.86
N LEU A 73 4.93 8.05 -0.69
CA LEU A 73 6.03 9.01 -0.43
C LEU A 73 7.42 8.54 -0.84
N PRO A 74 7.76 7.23 -0.77
CA PRO A 74 9.13 6.78 -1.03
C PRO A 74 9.67 7.15 -2.40
N ILE A 75 8.81 7.36 -3.40
CA ILE A 75 9.24 7.76 -4.76
C ILE A 75 10.03 9.08 -4.76
N LEU A 76 9.74 10.01 -3.84
CA LEU A 76 10.46 11.27 -3.71
C LEU A 76 11.91 11.07 -3.23
N ALA A 77 12.22 9.92 -2.62
CA ALA A 77 13.54 9.55 -2.13
C ALA A 77 14.30 8.63 -3.11
N ILE A 78 13.70 8.18 -4.21
CA ILE A 78 14.37 7.30 -5.19
C ILE A 78 15.66 7.94 -5.75
N PRO A 79 15.69 9.22 -6.17
CA PRO A 79 16.93 9.83 -6.65
C PRO A 79 18.05 9.77 -5.62
N TYR A 80 17.73 9.95 -4.34
CA TYR A 80 18.70 9.82 -3.25
C TYR A 80 19.29 8.40 -3.15
N THR A 81 18.52 7.35 -3.48
CA THR A 81 19.06 5.99 -3.53
C THR A 81 20.00 5.77 -4.71
N PHE A 82 19.78 6.45 -5.83
CA PHE A 82 20.67 6.42 -6.99
C PHE A 82 21.99 7.12 -6.69
N LYS A 83 21.98 8.25 -6.00
CA LYS A 83 23.18 8.92 -5.48
C LYS A 83 24.06 7.97 -4.67
N SER A 84 23.45 7.13 -3.79
CA SER A 84 24.20 6.21 -2.93
C SER A 84 24.72 4.97 -3.66
N GLY A 85 24.01 4.47 -4.67
CA GLY A 85 24.34 3.19 -5.30
C GLY A 85 24.52 3.23 -6.83
N GLY A 86 24.26 4.33 -7.50
CA GLY A 86 24.40 4.45 -8.95
C GLY A 86 23.68 3.34 -9.71
N TRP A 87 24.38 2.68 -10.64
CA TRP A 87 23.86 1.55 -11.41
C TRP A 87 23.41 0.35 -10.53
N TYR A 88 24.01 0.16 -9.35
CA TYR A 88 23.55 -0.90 -8.43
C TYR A 88 22.17 -0.60 -7.86
N SER A 89 21.86 0.66 -7.60
CA SER A 89 20.50 1.06 -7.20
C SER A 89 19.47 0.80 -8.31
N PHE A 90 19.83 1.08 -9.58
CA PHE A 90 18.98 0.76 -10.72
C PHE A 90 18.69 -0.74 -10.83
N ILE A 91 19.73 -1.59 -10.77
CA ILE A 91 19.57 -3.05 -10.82
C ILE A 91 18.73 -3.54 -9.64
N THR A 92 19.00 -3.01 -8.44
CA THR A 92 18.28 -3.37 -7.22
C THR A 92 16.81 -2.99 -7.30
N LEU A 93 16.49 -1.80 -7.82
CA LEU A 93 15.11 -1.37 -8.04
C LEU A 93 14.34 -2.36 -8.93
N LEU A 94 14.97 -2.84 -10.01
CA LEU A 94 14.36 -3.86 -10.88
C LEU A 94 14.15 -5.19 -10.14
N ILE A 95 15.14 -5.66 -9.36
CA ILE A 95 15.04 -6.89 -8.58
C ILE A 95 13.92 -6.77 -7.56
N VAL A 96 13.87 -5.66 -6.80
CA VAL A 96 12.82 -5.39 -5.83
C VAL A 96 11.45 -5.37 -6.50
N ALA A 97 11.27 -4.65 -7.61
CA ALA A 97 10.02 -4.57 -8.34
C ALA A 97 9.51 -5.95 -8.80
N ILE A 98 10.39 -6.77 -9.37
CA ILE A 98 10.06 -8.14 -9.83
C ILE A 98 9.69 -9.03 -8.64
N THR A 99 10.47 -8.96 -7.57
CA THR A 99 10.23 -9.76 -6.37
C THR A 99 8.93 -9.36 -5.68
N SER A 100 8.66 -8.05 -5.53
CA SER A 100 7.43 -7.51 -4.94
C SER A 100 6.20 -7.88 -5.76
N ASN A 101 6.30 -7.83 -7.08
CA ASN A 101 5.21 -8.29 -7.95
C ASN A 101 4.95 -9.79 -7.78
N TYR A 102 6.00 -10.61 -7.72
CA TYR A 102 5.89 -12.05 -7.49
C TYR A 102 5.23 -12.34 -6.13
N THR A 103 5.73 -11.72 -5.05
CA THR A 103 5.21 -11.94 -3.70
C THR A 103 3.77 -11.45 -3.54
N SER A 104 3.39 -10.35 -4.19
CA SER A 104 2.00 -9.89 -4.26
C SER A 104 1.10 -10.92 -4.94
N ASN A 105 1.54 -11.50 -6.06
CA ASN A 105 0.77 -12.52 -6.77
C ASN A 105 0.59 -13.82 -5.95
N ILE A 106 1.63 -14.31 -5.25
CA ILE A 106 1.51 -15.49 -4.39
C ILE A 106 0.69 -15.20 -3.13
N LEU A 107 0.69 -13.95 -2.63
CA LEU A 107 -0.18 -13.53 -1.55
C LEU A 107 -1.65 -13.60 -1.96
N VAL A 108 -2.00 -13.06 -3.13
CA VAL A 108 -3.37 -13.19 -3.69
C VAL A 108 -3.74 -14.64 -3.93
N LYS A 109 -2.83 -15.44 -4.48
CA LYS A 109 -3.04 -16.87 -4.64
C LYS A 109 -3.40 -17.54 -3.32
N SER A 110 -2.79 -17.10 -2.20
CA SER A 110 -3.03 -17.65 -0.86
C SER A 110 -4.40 -17.28 -0.26
N LEU A 111 -5.17 -16.38 -0.88
CA LEU A 111 -6.57 -16.11 -0.52
C LEU A 111 -7.51 -17.22 -0.98
N TYR A 112 -7.10 -18.00 -1.98
CA TYR A 112 -7.95 -18.99 -2.66
C TYR A 112 -7.50 -20.42 -2.37
N GLU A 113 -8.48 -21.34 -2.42
CA GLU A 113 -8.27 -22.78 -2.47
C GLU A 113 -8.98 -23.36 -3.68
N VAL A 114 -8.46 -24.46 -4.19
CA VAL A 114 -9.13 -25.22 -5.26
C VAL A 114 -9.95 -26.33 -4.60
N ARG A 115 -11.29 -26.21 -4.65
CA ARG A 115 -12.24 -27.21 -4.19
C ARG A 115 -13.03 -27.72 -5.38
N ASP A 116 -12.99 -29.02 -5.62
CA ASP A 116 -13.68 -29.67 -6.75
C ASP A 116 -13.37 -29.04 -8.13
N GLY A 117 -12.12 -28.61 -8.33
CA GLY A 117 -11.66 -27.99 -9.58
C GLY A 117 -12.03 -26.49 -9.72
N VAL A 118 -12.76 -25.90 -8.75
CA VAL A 118 -13.15 -24.51 -8.75
C VAL A 118 -12.29 -23.72 -7.76
N LYS A 119 -11.80 -22.55 -8.17
CA LYS A 119 -11.13 -21.60 -7.26
C LYS A 119 -12.18 -20.92 -6.38
N VAL A 120 -12.12 -21.17 -5.08
CA VAL A 120 -12.99 -20.55 -4.08
C VAL A 120 -12.15 -19.67 -3.17
N ARG A 121 -12.60 -18.44 -2.93
CA ARG A 121 -12.00 -17.55 -1.95
C ARG A 121 -12.34 -18.05 -0.54
N VAL A 122 -11.31 -18.37 0.24
CA VAL A 122 -11.47 -18.95 1.59
C VAL A 122 -10.87 -18.06 2.67
N ARG A 123 -10.12 -17.01 2.27
CA ARG A 123 -9.51 -16.03 3.18
C ARG A 123 -9.76 -14.63 2.66
N ASN A 124 -10.10 -13.70 3.57
CA ASN A 124 -10.51 -12.35 3.21
C ASN A 124 -9.43 -11.29 3.51
N SER A 125 -8.40 -11.64 4.27
CA SER A 125 -7.39 -10.70 4.72
C SER A 125 -6.00 -11.32 4.83
N TYR A 126 -4.99 -10.48 4.91
CA TYR A 126 -3.62 -10.89 5.16
C TYR A 126 -3.50 -11.60 6.53
N LEU A 127 -4.28 -11.14 7.52
CA LEU A 127 -4.31 -11.73 8.85
C LEU A 127 -4.79 -13.19 8.82
N GLU A 128 -5.81 -13.50 8.01
CA GLU A 128 -6.35 -14.85 7.85
C GLU A 128 -5.37 -15.78 7.12
N ILE A 129 -4.55 -15.25 6.20
CA ILE A 129 -3.45 -16.01 5.60
C ILE A 129 -2.42 -16.37 6.67
N GLY A 130 -2.07 -15.42 7.55
CA GLY A 130 -1.19 -15.66 8.69
C GLY A 130 -1.75 -16.73 9.65
N GLU A 131 -3.06 -16.70 9.92
CA GLU A 131 -3.73 -17.74 10.74
C GLU A 131 -3.67 -19.11 10.07
N ALA A 132 -3.83 -19.20 8.75
CA ALA A 132 -3.66 -20.44 8.02
C ALA A 132 -2.22 -20.99 8.09
N PHE A 133 -1.24 -20.12 8.13
CA PHE A 133 0.17 -20.49 8.33
C PHE A 133 0.42 -21.03 9.75
N TRP A 134 -0.05 -20.32 10.77
CA TRP A 134 0.13 -20.67 12.18
C TRP A 134 -1.13 -20.37 12.99
N LYS A 135 -1.95 -21.41 13.22
CA LYS A 135 -3.28 -21.29 13.86
C LYS A 135 -3.28 -20.59 15.23
N SER A 136 -2.22 -20.81 16.04
CA SER A 136 -2.17 -20.28 17.41
C SER A 136 -1.70 -18.83 17.53
N GLY A 137 -0.95 -18.31 16.56
CA GLY A 137 -0.32 -16.98 16.69
C GLY A 137 -0.12 -16.22 15.39
N GLY A 138 -0.34 -16.85 14.24
CA GLY A 138 -0.05 -16.25 12.93
C GLY A 138 -0.88 -15.00 12.65
N LYS A 139 -2.15 -14.98 13.02
CA LYS A 139 -3.01 -13.79 12.93
C LYS A 139 -2.42 -12.63 13.74
N MET A 140 -2.01 -12.88 14.99
CA MET A 140 -1.45 -11.85 15.87
C MET A 140 -0.08 -11.37 15.38
N LEU A 141 0.75 -12.27 14.87
CA LEU A 141 2.06 -11.91 14.31
C LEU A 141 1.92 -10.95 13.12
N VAL A 142 1.06 -11.28 12.15
CA VAL A 142 0.80 -10.41 10.99
C VAL A 142 0.18 -9.09 11.44
N LEU A 143 -0.78 -9.12 12.38
CA LEU A 143 -1.40 -7.91 12.93
C LEU A 143 -0.37 -6.95 13.53
N ILE A 144 0.52 -7.45 14.38
CA ILE A 144 1.52 -6.62 15.05
C ILE A 144 2.46 -5.98 14.02
N VAL A 145 3.02 -6.78 13.10
CA VAL A 145 3.95 -6.26 12.08
C VAL A 145 3.25 -5.27 11.16
N MET A 146 2.02 -5.56 10.75
CA MET A 146 1.23 -4.68 9.87
C MET A 146 0.85 -3.36 10.54
N VAL A 147 0.46 -3.37 11.83
CA VAL A 147 0.13 -2.13 12.55
C VAL A 147 1.39 -1.28 12.77
N ILE A 148 2.51 -1.90 13.13
CA ILE A 148 3.79 -1.20 13.25
C ILE A 148 4.14 -0.53 11.92
N GLU A 149 4.09 -1.27 10.81
CA GLU A 149 4.34 -0.75 9.46
C GLU A 149 3.46 0.46 9.15
N LEU A 150 2.14 0.29 9.27
CA LEU A 150 1.17 1.33 8.92
C LEU A 150 1.32 2.60 9.77
N VAL A 151 1.64 2.47 11.07
CA VAL A 151 1.89 3.60 11.97
C VAL A 151 3.18 4.33 11.57
N PHE A 152 4.26 3.60 11.30
CA PHE A 152 5.52 4.19 10.86
C PHE A 152 5.39 4.86 9.48
N VAL A 153 4.76 4.20 8.50
CA VAL A 153 4.47 4.79 7.20
C VAL A 153 3.64 6.07 7.37
N SER A 154 2.61 6.04 8.23
CA SER A 154 1.83 7.24 8.51
C SER A 154 2.67 8.36 9.15
N THR A 155 3.68 8.02 9.96
CA THR A 155 4.60 8.99 10.58
C THR A 155 5.48 9.72 9.55
N MET A 156 5.75 9.11 8.41
CA MET A 156 6.58 9.76 7.36
C MET A 156 5.92 11.00 6.75
N TYR A 157 4.59 11.02 6.66
CA TYR A 157 3.88 12.13 6.02
C TYR A 157 4.03 13.48 6.75
N PRO A 158 3.80 13.59 8.07
CA PRO A 158 4.05 14.84 8.78
C PRO A 158 5.53 15.26 8.76
N ILE A 159 6.49 14.32 8.79
CA ILE A 159 7.93 14.64 8.65
C ILE A 159 8.18 15.31 7.31
N LEU A 160 7.65 14.73 6.22
CA LEU A 160 7.82 15.25 4.88
C LEU A 160 7.23 16.66 4.75
N VAL A 161 6.01 16.88 5.26
CA VAL A 161 5.38 18.22 5.27
C VAL A 161 6.24 19.21 6.02
N GLY A 162 6.78 18.85 7.18
CA GLY A 162 7.68 19.68 7.96
C GLY A 162 8.95 20.05 7.21
N ALA A 163 9.60 19.08 6.56
CA ALA A 163 10.80 19.30 5.77
C ALA A 163 10.53 20.22 4.56
N MET A 164 9.42 20.01 3.84
CA MET A 164 9.05 20.82 2.69
C MET A 164 8.72 22.28 3.06
N PHE A 165 7.94 22.48 4.12
CA PHE A 165 7.59 23.85 4.55
C PHE A 165 8.80 24.60 5.12
N SER A 166 9.67 23.93 5.85
CA SER A 166 10.93 24.54 6.32
C SER A 166 11.81 25.03 5.17
N LYS A 167 11.95 24.23 4.11
CA LYS A 167 12.70 24.58 2.90
C LYS A 167 12.00 25.62 2.02
N SER A 168 10.67 25.66 2.03
CA SER A 168 9.88 26.62 1.23
C SER A 168 9.81 28.01 1.86
N PHE A 169 9.88 28.09 3.20
CA PHE A 169 9.74 29.33 3.95
C PHE A 169 10.92 29.57 4.93
N PRO A 170 12.17 29.62 4.44
CA PRO A 170 13.35 29.77 5.31
C PRO A 170 13.31 31.08 6.12
N ALA A 171 12.71 32.14 5.56
CA ALA A 171 12.58 33.44 6.21
C ALA A 171 11.67 33.42 7.46
N ALA A 172 10.84 32.40 7.63
CA ALA A 172 9.97 32.30 8.81
C ALA A 172 10.74 31.94 10.09
N GLY A 173 11.96 31.41 10.00
CA GLY A 173 12.78 31.03 11.15
C GLY A 173 12.18 29.90 12.01
N ILE A 174 11.19 29.17 11.50
CA ILE A 174 10.49 28.10 12.22
C ILE A 174 11.26 26.79 12.03
N PRO A 175 11.63 26.07 13.11
CA PRO A 175 12.35 24.80 12.98
C PRO A 175 11.45 23.70 12.38
N VAL A 176 12.07 22.68 11.77
CA VAL A 176 11.38 21.58 11.07
C VAL A 176 10.35 20.90 11.96
N TRP A 177 10.70 20.59 13.23
CA TRP A 177 9.78 19.95 14.16
C TRP A 177 8.49 20.74 14.39
N ALA A 178 8.57 22.07 14.42
CA ALA A 178 7.41 22.91 14.60
C ALA A 178 6.53 22.94 13.32
N TRP A 179 7.13 22.95 12.14
CA TRP A 179 6.41 22.76 10.89
C TRP A 179 5.73 21.39 10.80
N THR A 180 6.39 20.33 11.30
CA THR A 180 5.80 18.98 11.40
C THR A 180 4.56 18.97 12.29
N LEU A 181 4.59 19.66 13.44
CA LEU A 181 3.41 19.80 14.31
C LEU A 181 2.29 20.59 13.66
N ILE A 182 2.62 21.72 13.01
CA ILE A 182 1.63 22.55 12.30
C ILE A 182 0.96 21.74 11.19
N GLY A 183 1.76 21.06 10.35
CA GLY A 183 1.26 20.18 9.31
C GLY A 183 0.45 19.00 9.86
N GLY A 184 0.89 18.46 11.00
CA GLY A 184 0.19 17.37 11.69
C GLY A 184 -1.23 17.73 12.15
N ILE A 185 -1.47 18.98 12.56
CA ILE A 185 -2.82 19.44 12.92
C ILE A 185 -3.79 19.27 11.74
N ALA A 186 -3.34 19.52 10.51
CA ALA A 186 -4.15 19.33 9.32
C ALA A 186 -4.51 17.85 9.04
N LEU A 187 -3.86 16.87 9.69
CA LEU A 187 -4.15 15.45 9.59
C LEU A 187 -5.25 14.98 10.56
N LEU A 188 -5.59 15.78 11.58
CA LEU A 188 -6.60 15.41 12.58
C LEU A 188 -7.98 15.06 11.99
N PRO A 189 -8.47 15.70 10.91
CA PRO A 189 -9.75 15.35 10.31
C PRO A 189 -9.82 13.88 9.84
N ASN A 190 -8.69 13.20 9.60
CA ASN A 190 -8.67 11.78 9.24
C ASN A 190 -9.31 10.87 10.30
N THR A 191 -9.36 11.29 11.56
CA THR A 191 -10.04 10.54 12.64
C THR A 191 -11.54 10.39 12.40
N LEU A 192 -12.14 11.28 11.59
CA LEU A 192 -13.58 11.32 11.31
C LEU A 192 -14.00 10.46 10.11
N LEU A 193 -13.06 9.86 9.40
CA LEU A 193 -13.33 9.02 8.23
C LEU A 193 -14.11 7.76 8.63
N LYS A 194 -15.23 7.52 7.94
CA LYS A 194 -16.12 6.38 8.20
C LYS A 194 -15.90 5.23 7.23
N ASN A 195 -15.77 5.58 5.97
CA ASN A 195 -15.82 4.64 4.86
C ASN A 195 -14.65 4.85 3.91
N LEU A 196 -14.23 3.78 3.28
CA LEU A 196 -13.18 3.80 2.28
C LEU A 196 -13.55 4.59 1.02
N SER A 197 -14.84 4.74 0.72
CA SER A 197 -15.31 5.61 -0.37
C SER A 197 -14.87 7.07 -0.19
N GLN A 198 -14.76 7.55 1.05
CA GLN A 198 -14.20 8.87 1.35
C GLN A 198 -12.70 8.95 1.05
N VAL A 199 -11.99 7.84 1.22
CA VAL A 199 -10.56 7.70 0.90
C VAL A 199 -10.32 7.69 -0.61
N ALA A 200 -11.25 7.18 -1.41
CA ALA A 200 -11.12 7.12 -2.87
C ALA A 200 -10.96 8.51 -3.51
N TRP A 201 -11.67 9.53 -3.01
CA TRP A 201 -11.52 10.89 -3.50
C TRP A 201 -10.12 11.48 -3.21
N THR A 202 -9.55 11.15 -2.04
CA THR A 202 -8.18 11.60 -1.71
C THR A 202 -7.17 10.95 -2.65
N SER A 203 -7.39 9.71 -3.08
CA SER A 203 -6.51 8.98 -4.01
C SER A 203 -6.40 9.68 -5.37
N ILE A 204 -7.50 10.24 -5.91
CA ILE A 204 -7.45 10.99 -7.17
C ILE A 204 -6.57 12.23 -7.02
N ILE A 205 -6.71 12.97 -5.93
CA ILE A 205 -5.90 14.17 -5.66
C ILE A 205 -4.43 13.77 -5.53
N THR A 206 -4.14 12.66 -4.84
CA THR A 206 -2.79 12.12 -4.71
C THR A 206 -2.15 11.83 -6.06
N VAL A 207 -2.85 11.12 -6.94
CA VAL A 207 -2.35 10.76 -8.27
C VAL A 207 -2.09 12.00 -9.12
N VAL A 208 -3.01 12.95 -9.15
CA VAL A 208 -2.84 14.22 -9.88
C VAL A 208 -1.62 14.99 -9.35
N SER A 209 -1.51 15.11 -8.03
CA SER A 209 -0.35 15.80 -7.40
C SER A 209 0.96 15.13 -7.76
N ALA A 210 1.01 13.80 -7.74
CA ALA A 210 2.18 13.02 -8.11
C ALA A 210 2.59 13.26 -9.57
N PHE A 211 1.65 13.23 -10.53
CA PHE A 211 1.95 13.52 -11.92
C PHE A 211 2.48 14.94 -12.14
N VAL A 212 1.94 15.92 -11.41
CA VAL A 212 2.44 17.32 -11.47
C VAL A 212 3.88 17.39 -10.95
N ILE A 213 4.17 16.75 -9.81
CA ILE A 213 5.50 16.75 -9.20
C ILE A 213 6.51 16.08 -10.16
N PHE A 214 6.23 14.85 -10.61
CA PHE A 214 7.15 14.09 -11.44
C PHE A 214 7.34 14.70 -12.83
N GLY A 215 6.25 15.14 -13.43
CA GLY A 215 6.31 15.87 -14.71
C GLY A 215 7.16 17.14 -14.61
N SER A 216 7.08 17.86 -13.50
CA SER A 216 7.88 19.07 -13.25
C SER A 216 9.36 18.73 -13.04
N ILE A 217 9.68 17.65 -12.30
CA ILE A 217 11.08 17.22 -12.10
C ILE A 217 11.68 16.80 -13.44
N VAL A 218 10.99 15.96 -14.20
CA VAL A 218 11.46 15.50 -15.53
C VAL A 218 11.61 16.68 -16.49
N ALA A 219 10.62 17.58 -16.55
CA ALA A 219 10.69 18.77 -17.40
C ALA A 219 11.88 19.67 -17.01
N TYR A 220 12.11 19.88 -15.72
CA TYR A 220 13.26 20.64 -15.25
C TYR A 220 14.58 19.95 -15.60
N SER A 221 14.68 18.64 -15.43
CA SER A 221 15.87 17.86 -15.81
C SER A 221 16.22 18.04 -17.29
N PHE A 222 15.25 18.07 -18.19
CA PHE A 222 15.47 18.36 -19.60
C PHE A 222 15.96 19.79 -19.87
N THR A 223 15.64 20.78 -19.03
CA THR A 223 16.19 22.13 -19.18
C THR A 223 17.67 22.23 -18.83
N ARG A 224 18.20 21.21 -18.14
CA ARG A 224 19.58 21.13 -17.66
C ARG A 224 20.38 20.02 -18.37
N TYR A 225 19.93 19.56 -19.55
CA TYR A 225 20.53 18.43 -20.25
C TYR A 225 22.04 18.61 -20.54
N ASP A 226 22.52 19.86 -20.65
CA ASP A 226 23.96 20.19 -20.87
C ASP A 226 24.82 19.88 -19.63
N GLU A 227 24.22 19.74 -18.45
CA GLU A 227 24.90 19.46 -17.19
C GLU A 227 24.86 17.97 -16.81
N TRP A 228 24.23 17.14 -17.63
CA TRP A 228 24.11 15.72 -17.33
C TRP A 228 25.44 15.01 -17.40
N ASP A 229 25.83 14.36 -16.32
CA ASP A 229 27.02 13.53 -16.27
C ASP A 229 26.65 12.11 -15.84
N ILE A 230 26.68 11.19 -16.82
CA ILE A 230 26.33 9.77 -16.59
C ILE A 230 27.49 9.03 -15.88
N GLU A 231 28.72 9.58 -15.88
CA GLU A 231 29.85 8.94 -15.22
C GLU A 231 29.66 8.84 -13.70
N TYR A 232 28.91 9.75 -13.09
CA TYR A 232 28.54 9.70 -11.68
C TYR A 232 27.77 8.44 -11.29
N MET A 233 27.02 7.84 -12.21
CA MET A 233 26.31 6.58 -11.97
C MET A 233 27.23 5.39 -11.70
N ASN A 234 28.53 5.52 -11.96
CA ASN A 234 29.53 4.50 -11.61
C ASN A 234 29.97 4.58 -10.14
N ASN A 235 29.60 5.64 -9.42
CA ASN A 235 29.95 5.79 -8.01
C ASN A 235 29.09 4.86 -7.15
N PHE A 236 29.74 4.15 -6.23
CA PHE A 236 29.10 3.24 -5.29
C PHE A 236 29.60 3.50 -3.88
N HIS A 237 28.68 3.91 -3.04
CA HIS A 237 28.94 4.18 -1.64
C HIS A 237 28.49 2.99 -0.76
N ALA A 238 29.40 2.03 -0.55
CA ALA A 238 29.10 0.78 0.16
C ALA A 238 28.54 0.98 1.60
N SER A 239 28.85 2.09 2.25
CA SER A 239 28.36 2.44 3.57
C SER A 239 26.89 2.91 3.59
N GLU A 240 26.44 3.55 2.51
CA GLU A 240 25.11 4.14 2.42
C GLU A 240 24.11 3.22 1.69
N PHE A 241 24.60 2.41 0.75
CA PHE A 241 23.79 1.54 -0.10
C PHE A 241 22.86 0.59 0.66
N PRO A 242 23.22 -0.02 1.81
CA PRO A 242 22.29 -0.85 2.57
C PRO A 242 21.07 -0.10 3.12
N ALA A 243 21.23 1.19 3.46
CA ALA A 243 20.09 2.03 3.84
C ALA A 243 19.20 2.33 2.60
N ALA A 244 19.81 2.58 1.44
CA ALA A 244 19.11 2.76 0.18
C ALA A 244 18.26 1.52 -0.21
N LEU A 245 18.71 0.29 0.12
CA LEU A 245 17.92 -0.92 -0.08
C LEU A 245 16.57 -0.88 0.67
N GLY A 246 16.58 -0.45 1.93
CA GLY A 246 15.35 -0.27 2.71
C GLY A 246 14.37 0.72 2.07
N ILE A 247 14.91 1.84 1.54
CA ILE A 247 14.11 2.84 0.82
C ILE A 247 13.51 2.24 -0.45
N LEU A 248 14.32 1.50 -1.24
CA LEU A 248 13.83 0.87 -2.48
C LEU A 248 12.75 -0.18 -2.22
N VAL A 249 12.85 -0.96 -1.13
CA VAL A 249 11.79 -1.89 -0.71
C VAL A 249 10.54 -1.10 -0.34
N ALA A 250 10.64 -0.06 0.47
CA ALA A 250 9.49 0.75 0.86
C ALA A 250 8.76 1.40 -0.33
N CYS A 251 9.43 1.57 -1.50
CA CYS A 251 8.81 2.07 -2.73
C CYS A 251 7.80 1.10 -3.36
N TYR A 252 7.80 -0.19 -2.99
CA TYR A 252 6.94 -1.22 -3.58
C TYR A 252 6.01 -1.87 -2.57
N LEU A 253 5.93 -1.35 -1.36
CA LEU A 253 5.15 -1.90 -0.26
C LEU A 253 3.64 -1.78 -0.52
N ALA A 254 3.07 -2.80 -1.12
CA ALA A 254 1.63 -2.88 -1.44
C ALA A 254 0.90 -4.01 -0.70
N GLN A 255 1.60 -5.02 -0.18
CA GLN A 255 1.04 -6.26 0.35
C GLN A 255 -0.03 -6.09 1.43
N PRO A 256 0.08 -5.14 2.38
CA PRO A 256 -0.98 -4.90 3.36
C PRO A 256 -2.34 -4.55 2.74
N PHE A 257 -2.33 -3.94 1.55
CA PHE A 257 -3.52 -3.43 0.86
C PHE A 257 -4.05 -4.39 -0.21
N VAL A 258 -3.20 -5.29 -0.72
CA VAL A 258 -3.51 -6.19 -1.84
C VAL A 258 -4.76 -7.05 -1.62
N PRO A 259 -4.97 -7.73 -0.47
CA PRO A 259 -6.17 -8.55 -0.25
C PRO A 259 -7.46 -7.72 -0.27
N PHE A 260 -7.38 -6.47 0.19
CA PHE A 260 -8.49 -5.55 0.20
C PHE A 260 -8.81 -5.05 -1.22
N ILE A 261 -7.82 -4.56 -1.97
CA ILE A 261 -8.02 -4.07 -3.35
C ILE A 261 -8.58 -5.19 -4.24
N GLU A 262 -8.10 -6.42 -4.06
CA GLU A 262 -8.60 -7.58 -4.79
C GLU A 262 -10.08 -7.86 -4.48
N SER A 263 -10.48 -7.75 -3.21
CA SER A 263 -11.87 -8.00 -2.79
C SER A 263 -12.89 -7.01 -3.34
N THR A 264 -12.44 -5.80 -3.70
CA THR A 264 -13.32 -4.76 -4.25
C THR A 264 -13.41 -4.79 -5.78
N MET A 265 -12.69 -5.69 -6.46
CA MET A 265 -12.67 -5.75 -7.92
C MET A 265 -13.87 -6.52 -8.48
N LYS A 266 -14.59 -5.95 -9.46
CA LYS A 266 -15.72 -6.61 -10.16
C LYS A 266 -15.33 -7.93 -10.85
N ARG A 267 -14.05 -8.05 -11.28
CA ARG A 267 -13.54 -9.20 -12.02
C ARG A 267 -12.23 -9.70 -11.39
N PRO A 268 -12.28 -10.43 -10.26
CA PRO A 268 -11.09 -10.89 -9.54
C PRO A 268 -10.15 -11.75 -10.40
N GLU A 269 -10.65 -12.42 -11.43
CA GLU A 269 -9.83 -13.20 -12.36
C GLU A 269 -8.84 -12.35 -13.17
N LYS A 270 -9.11 -11.04 -13.31
CA LYS A 270 -8.22 -10.08 -13.98
C LYS A 270 -7.27 -9.36 -13.02
N PHE A 271 -7.31 -9.69 -11.72
CA PHE A 271 -6.50 -8.99 -10.74
C PHE A 271 -4.99 -9.17 -10.97
N ALA A 272 -4.52 -10.41 -11.17
CA ALA A 272 -3.10 -10.69 -11.38
C ALA A 272 -2.50 -9.96 -12.61
N PRO A 273 -3.10 -10.00 -13.81
CA PRO A 273 -2.58 -9.19 -14.91
C PRO A 273 -2.66 -7.68 -14.63
N THR A 274 -3.70 -7.19 -13.97
CA THR A 274 -3.81 -5.77 -13.61
C THR A 274 -2.67 -5.37 -12.67
N MET A 275 -2.36 -6.18 -11.67
CA MET A 275 -1.24 -5.98 -10.76
C MET A 275 0.09 -5.94 -11.51
N ASN A 276 0.34 -6.90 -12.42
CA ASN A 276 1.58 -6.94 -13.20
C ASN A 276 1.78 -5.67 -14.04
N TYR A 277 0.71 -5.16 -14.68
CA TYR A 277 0.78 -3.90 -15.43
C TYR A 277 0.99 -2.69 -14.52
N SER A 278 0.39 -2.66 -13.33
CA SER A 278 0.59 -1.58 -12.36
C SER A 278 2.04 -1.54 -11.87
N PHE A 279 2.60 -2.70 -11.50
CA PHE A 279 4.01 -2.80 -11.09
C PHE A 279 4.96 -2.36 -12.22
N LEU A 280 4.71 -2.80 -13.45
CA LEU A 280 5.50 -2.40 -14.62
C LEU A 280 5.43 -0.87 -14.83
N ALA A 281 4.24 -0.29 -14.83
CA ALA A 281 4.05 1.14 -15.04
C ALA A 281 4.76 1.97 -13.96
N MET A 282 4.63 1.57 -12.70
CA MET A 282 5.29 2.26 -11.58
C MET A 282 6.80 2.08 -11.60
N THR A 283 7.30 0.90 -12.00
CA THR A 283 8.74 0.68 -12.14
C THR A 283 9.34 1.56 -13.21
N VAL A 284 8.69 1.68 -14.36
CA VAL A 284 9.13 2.58 -15.43
C VAL A 284 9.14 4.03 -14.95
N LEU A 285 8.09 4.48 -14.24
CA LEU A 285 8.04 5.82 -13.68
C LEU A 285 9.17 6.07 -12.67
N ASN A 286 9.39 5.13 -11.75
CA ASN A 286 10.44 5.20 -10.74
C ASN A 286 11.85 5.30 -11.38
N ILE A 287 12.08 4.53 -12.45
CA ILE A 287 13.34 4.60 -13.20
C ILE A 287 13.50 5.97 -13.85
N ILE A 288 12.49 6.47 -14.54
CA ILE A 288 12.56 7.77 -15.22
C ILE A 288 12.84 8.88 -14.22
N VAL A 289 12.08 8.95 -13.13
CA VAL A 289 12.23 9.99 -12.11
C VAL A 289 13.58 9.85 -11.39
N GLY A 290 13.95 8.63 -10.99
CA GLY A 290 15.20 8.34 -10.29
C GLY A 290 16.42 8.75 -11.11
N LEU A 291 16.53 8.24 -12.35
CA LEU A 291 17.65 8.55 -13.25
C LEU A 291 17.69 10.03 -13.61
N MET A 292 16.59 10.61 -14.10
CA MET A 292 16.55 12.00 -14.53
C MET A 292 16.94 12.96 -13.41
N ALA A 293 16.42 12.72 -12.20
CA ALA A 293 16.74 13.59 -11.08
C ALA A 293 18.18 13.39 -10.60
N ASP A 294 18.67 12.14 -10.54
CA ASP A 294 20.03 11.88 -10.06
C ASP A 294 21.09 12.49 -10.99
N ILE A 295 21.03 12.23 -12.31
CA ILE A 295 21.98 12.80 -13.27
C ILE A 295 21.91 14.33 -13.36
N THR A 296 20.81 14.96 -12.92
CA THR A 296 20.65 16.43 -12.94
C THR A 296 21.14 17.08 -11.66
N PHE A 297 20.96 16.43 -10.50
CA PHE A 297 21.20 17.04 -9.20
C PHE A 297 22.44 16.52 -8.48
N TYR A 298 23.07 15.45 -8.98
CA TYR A 298 24.30 14.92 -8.38
C TYR A 298 25.42 15.99 -8.38
N PRO A 299 26.25 16.10 -7.32
CA PRO A 299 26.25 15.29 -6.06
C PRO A 299 25.32 15.81 -4.97
N ASP A 300 24.56 16.87 -5.21
CA ASP A 300 23.76 17.58 -4.22
C ASP A 300 22.32 17.05 -4.12
N THR A 301 22.06 15.81 -4.58
CA THR A 301 20.73 15.19 -4.51
C THR A 301 20.24 15.13 -3.07
N ASP A 302 19.14 15.86 -2.78
CA ASP A 302 18.49 15.92 -1.45
C ASP A 302 17.68 14.64 -1.21
N GLU A 303 17.38 14.36 0.07
CA GLU A 303 16.51 13.26 0.48
C GLU A 303 15.11 13.33 -0.14
N VAL A 304 14.63 14.54 -0.37
CA VAL A 304 13.36 14.84 -1.02
C VAL A 304 13.65 15.61 -2.29
N VAL A 305 13.56 14.95 -3.42
CA VAL A 305 14.00 15.50 -4.72
C VAL A 305 13.40 16.85 -5.08
N THR A 306 12.20 17.19 -4.59
CA THR A 306 11.58 18.50 -4.85
C THR A 306 12.38 19.67 -4.25
N ASN A 307 13.21 19.39 -3.24
CA ASN A 307 14.06 20.41 -2.61
C ASN A 307 15.26 20.79 -3.49
N ASN A 308 15.63 19.97 -4.47
CA ASN A 308 16.71 20.27 -5.43
C ASN A 308 16.30 21.28 -6.49
N LEU A 309 15.00 21.56 -6.63
CA LEU A 309 14.56 22.58 -7.58
C LEU A 309 15.07 23.97 -7.16
N PRO A 310 15.32 24.87 -8.14
CA PRO A 310 15.84 26.20 -7.87
C PRO A 310 14.92 26.99 -6.95
N GLU A 311 15.51 27.82 -6.08
CA GLU A 311 14.75 28.70 -5.20
C GLU A 311 13.84 29.62 -5.98
N GLY A 312 12.58 29.71 -5.58
CA GLY A 312 11.59 30.55 -6.22
C GLY A 312 10.18 29.97 -6.17
N ILE A 313 9.31 30.57 -6.95
CA ILE A 313 7.89 30.22 -7.02
C ILE A 313 7.69 28.78 -7.46
N LEU A 314 8.51 28.28 -8.39
CA LEU A 314 8.42 26.90 -8.90
C LEU A 314 8.60 25.88 -7.76
N ARG A 315 9.68 25.99 -6.96
CA ARG A 315 9.91 25.10 -5.82
C ARG A 315 8.79 25.18 -4.79
N GLN A 316 8.30 26.40 -4.50
CA GLN A 316 7.20 26.58 -3.55
C GLN A 316 5.91 25.91 -4.03
N LEU A 317 5.57 26.05 -5.31
CA LEU A 317 4.38 25.40 -5.89
C LEU A 317 4.51 23.87 -5.88
N ILE A 318 5.65 23.32 -6.24
CA ILE A 318 5.87 21.88 -6.27
C ILE A 318 5.90 21.30 -4.86
N ASN A 319 6.54 21.98 -3.90
CA ASN A 319 6.50 21.57 -2.50
C ASN A 319 5.07 21.67 -1.91
N ALA A 320 4.26 22.64 -2.34
CA ALA A 320 2.85 22.69 -1.97
C ALA A 320 2.06 21.49 -2.53
N MET A 321 2.32 21.12 -3.80
CA MET A 321 1.73 19.90 -4.38
C MET A 321 2.18 18.64 -3.64
N ALA A 322 3.44 18.56 -3.24
CA ALA A 322 3.95 17.44 -2.47
C ALA A 322 3.39 17.40 -1.04
N ALA A 323 3.11 18.53 -0.43
CA ALA A 323 2.38 18.59 0.83
C ALA A 323 0.92 18.10 0.66
N ILE A 324 0.23 18.49 -0.41
CA ILE A 324 -1.11 17.98 -0.74
C ILE A 324 -1.06 16.46 -0.95
N LEU A 325 -0.07 15.97 -1.71
CA LEU A 325 0.17 14.54 -1.87
C LEU A 325 0.36 13.85 -0.51
N ALA A 326 1.17 14.42 0.39
CA ALA A 326 1.38 13.87 1.72
C ALA A 326 0.08 13.82 2.54
N PHE A 327 -0.70 14.89 2.57
CA PHE A 327 -1.97 14.93 3.31
C PHE A 327 -2.99 13.93 2.79
N THR A 328 -3.09 13.78 1.48
CA THR A 328 -4.05 12.85 0.87
C THR A 328 -3.60 11.40 0.97
N SER A 329 -2.31 11.13 0.82
CA SER A 329 -1.74 9.78 0.96
C SER A 329 -1.73 9.25 2.39
N TYR A 330 -1.62 10.13 3.40
CA TYR A 330 -1.73 9.76 4.83
C TYR A 330 -3.03 9.02 5.14
N THR A 331 -4.09 9.36 4.43
CA THR A 331 -5.44 8.88 4.69
C THR A 331 -5.54 7.35 4.59
N LEU A 332 -4.93 6.74 3.57
CA LEU A 332 -5.05 5.30 3.31
C LEU A 332 -4.37 4.42 4.38
N PRO A 333 -3.08 4.58 4.72
CA PRO A 333 -2.44 3.75 5.74
C PRO A 333 -3.03 3.98 7.13
N MET A 334 -3.46 5.21 7.43
CA MET A 334 -4.07 5.49 8.72
C MET A 334 -5.47 4.89 8.85
N PHE A 335 -6.29 5.00 7.81
CA PHE A 335 -7.61 4.35 7.77
C PHE A 335 -7.47 2.83 7.88
N THR A 336 -6.51 2.23 7.16
CA THR A 336 -6.24 0.79 7.25
C THR A 336 -5.79 0.39 8.66
N SER A 337 -4.99 1.22 9.34
CA SER A 337 -4.62 1.00 10.74
C SER A 337 -5.84 0.95 11.66
N PHE A 338 -6.78 1.89 11.46
CA PHE A 338 -8.03 1.91 12.21
C PHE A 338 -8.85 0.63 11.96
N ASP A 339 -9.06 0.30 10.69
CA ASP A 339 -9.88 -0.85 10.28
C ASP A 339 -9.32 -2.18 10.82
N VAL A 340 -8.00 -2.38 10.68
CA VAL A 340 -7.33 -3.59 11.15
C VAL A 340 -7.40 -3.72 12.67
N LEU A 341 -7.17 -2.64 13.42
CA LEU A 341 -7.25 -2.64 14.87
C LEU A 341 -8.69 -2.83 15.35
N GLU A 342 -9.64 -2.12 14.76
CA GLU A 342 -11.06 -2.22 15.11
C GLU A 342 -11.63 -3.62 14.85
N LYS A 343 -11.18 -4.32 13.80
CA LYS A 343 -11.60 -5.70 13.45
C LYS A 343 -10.78 -6.79 14.14
N SER A 344 -9.70 -6.45 14.83
CA SER A 344 -8.80 -7.45 15.45
C SER A 344 -9.41 -8.21 16.63
N HIS A 345 -10.48 -7.68 17.26
CA HIS A 345 -11.10 -8.22 18.47
C HIS A 345 -10.11 -8.47 19.61
N LEU A 346 -9.11 -7.58 19.78
CA LEU A 346 -8.16 -7.69 20.87
C LEU A 346 -8.84 -7.42 22.22
N PRO A 347 -8.63 -8.29 23.25
CA PRO A 347 -9.29 -8.13 24.54
C PRO A 347 -8.90 -6.85 25.29
N CYS A 348 -7.78 -6.23 24.92
CA CYS A 348 -7.31 -4.98 25.51
C CYS A 348 -7.90 -3.72 24.87
N LEU A 349 -8.55 -3.85 23.71
CA LEU A 349 -9.22 -2.74 23.04
C LEU A 349 -10.73 -2.85 23.29
N PRO A 350 -11.42 -1.78 23.63
CA PRO A 350 -12.86 -1.80 23.94
C PRO A 350 -13.68 -1.97 22.67
N ILE A 351 -13.60 -3.13 22.00
CA ILE A 351 -14.04 -3.31 20.64
C ILE A 351 -15.05 -4.46 20.54
N GLY A 352 -16.28 -4.07 20.47
CA GLY A 352 -17.37 -4.83 19.84
C GLY A 352 -18.06 -3.86 18.89
N PHE A 353 -17.48 -3.57 17.73
CA PHE A 353 -17.95 -2.48 16.89
C PHE A 353 -18.83 -2.97 15.75
N GLY A 354 -20.07 -3.10 16.01
CA GLY A 354 -21.10 -2.95 14.99
C GLY A 354 -21.38 -1.49 14.71
N GLY A 355 -20.71 -0.90 13.71
CA GLY A 355 -21.18 0.31 13.02
C GLY A 355 -21.15 1.67 13.74
N LYS A 356 -20.63 1.79 14.97
CA LYS A 356 -20.60 3.05 15.71
C LYS A 356 -19.23 3.74 15.67
N VAL A 357 -18.83 4.21 14.47
CA VAL A 357 -17.57 4.97 14.27
C VAL A 357 -17.44 6.16 15.24
N TYR A 358 -18.53 6.73 15.71
CA TYR A 358 -18.52 7.87 16.64
C TYR A 358 -18.63 7.49 18.11
N SER A 359 -18.40 6.24 18.46
CA SER A 359 -18.31 5.89 19.88
C SER A 359 -17.06 6.51 20.50
N CYS A 360 -17.17 7.02 21.71
CA CYS A 360 -16.09 7.69 22.41
C CYS A 360 -14.77 6.89 22.44
N PRO A 361 -14.77 5.58 22.75
CA PRO A 361 -13.54 4.77 22.78
C PRO A 361 -12.89 4.60 21.40
N VAL A 362 -13.67 4.50 20.32
CA VAL A 362 -13.12 4.41 18.95
C VAL A 362 -12.44 5.71 18.56
N GLN A 363 -13.11 6.82 18.78
CA GLN A 363 -12.54 8.13 18.47
C GLN A 363 -11.30 8.44 19.32
N THR A 364 -11.26 7.98 20.56
CA THR A 364 -10.07 8.11 21.42
C THR A 364 -8.90 7.29 20.87
N LEU A 365 -9.14 6.06 20.41
CA LEU A 365 -8.11 5.22 19.77
C LEU A 365 -7.58 5.89 18.49
N ARG A 366 -8.47 6.32 17.60
CA ARG A 366 -8.13 6.98 16.34
C ARG A 366 -7.32 8.27 16.57
N LEU A 367 -7.81 9.12 17.46
CA LEU A 367 -7.11 10.34 17.85
C LEU A 367 -5.74 10.03 18.47
N GLY A 368 -5.66 9.06 19.36
CA GLY A 368 -4.41 8.60 19.95
C GLY A 368 -3.38 8.17 18.90
N LEU A 369 -3.80 7.37 17.93
CA LEU A 369 -2.92 6.92 16.84
C LEU A 369 -2.42 8.09 15.98
N VAL A 370 -3.31 9.02 15.58
CA VAL A 370 -2.93 10.20 14.81
C VAL A 370 -1.95 11.08 15.61
N LEU A 371 -2.22 11.31 16.89
CA LEU A 371 -1.31 12.08 17.75
C LEU A 371 0.05 11.39 17.92
N ILE A 372 0.08 10.06 18.03
CA ILE A 372 1.34 9.28 18.08
C ILE A 372 2.14 9.53 16.81
N THR A 373 1.55 9.43 15.62
CA THR A 373 2.27 9.64 14.35
C THR A 373 2.80 11.07 14.23
N ILE A 374 2.05 12.08 14.66
CA ILE A 374 2.47 13.49 14.64
C ILE A 374 3.63 13.70 15.61
N MET A 375 3.53 13.20 16.84
CA MET A 375 4.57 13.34 17.85
C MET A 375 5.84 12.61 17.45
N MET A 376 5.74 11.36 16.98
CA MET A 376 6.89 10.63 16.46
C MET A 376 7.55 11.39 15.32
N GLY A 377 6.77 11.95 14.39
CA GLY A 377 7.28 12.75 13.28
C GLY A 377 8.02 14.02 13.73
N ALA A 378 7.61 14.64 14.81
CA ALA A 378 8.29 15.81 15.36
C ALA A 378 9.65 15.49 16.02
N PHE A 379 9.82 14.26 16.53
CA PHE A 379 11.07 13.80 17.16
C PHE A 379 12.07 13.18 16.18
N ILE A 380 11.61 12.67 15.03
CA ILE A 380 12.49 12.03 14.05
C ILE A 380 13.07 13.10 13.11
N PRO A 381 14.42 13.24 13.07
CA PRO A 381 15.05 14.38 12.38
C PRO A 381 15.00 14.30 10.87
N ARG A 382 14.96 13.08 10.30
CA ARG A 382 15.03 12.86 8.85
C ARG A 382 14.07 11.78 8.36
N PHE A 383 13.39 12.11 7.27
CA PHE A 383 12.45 11.23 6.57
C PHE A 383 13.10 9.94 6.06
N THR A 384 14.27 10.03 5.43
CA THR A 384 14.97 8.88 4.82
C THR A 384 15.43 7.84 5.83
N TYR A 385 15.86 8.24 7.03
CA TYR A 385 16.24 7.28 8.07
C TYR A 385 15.07 6.45 8.55
N LEU A 386 13.91 7.10 8.76
CA LEU A 386 12.70 6.37 9.12
C LEU A 386 12.29 5.41 7.99
N LEU A 387 12.32 5.89 6.74
CA LEU A 387 11.97 5.11 5.56
C LEU A 387 12.89 3.89 5.41
N ALA A 388 14.21 4.07 5.60
CA ALA A 388 15.17 2.98 5.53
C ALA A 388 14.96 1.93 6.65
N VAL A 389 14.70 2.36 7.89
CA VAL A 389 14.42 1.46 9.02
C VAL A 389 13.14 0.68 8.81
N VAL A 390 12.07 1.36 8.42
CA VAL A 390 10.74 0.75 8.20
C VAL A 390 10.78 -0.21 7.03
N GLY A 391 11.32 0.21 5.89
CA GLY A 391 11.50 -0.67 4.74
C GLY A 391 12.35 -1.90 5.05
N SER A 392 13.40 -1.74 5.89
CA SER A 392 14.26 -2.86 6.26
C SER A 392 13.59 -3.87 7.19
N ILE A 393 12.81 -3.46 8.17
CA ILE A 393 12.22 -4.37 9.16
C ILE A 393 10.87 -4.88 8.71
N THR A 394 9.89 -3.98 8.68
CA THR A 394 8.50 -4.35 8.47
C THR A 394 8.20 -4.48 6.98
N GLY A 395 8.82 -3.64 6.13
CA GLY A 395 8.70 -3.73 4.68
C GLY A 395 9.17 -5.09 4.17
N ILE A 396 10.43 -5.46 4.38
CA ILE A 396 10.95 -6.76 3.92
C ILE A 396 10.16 -7.93 4.52
N THR A 397 9.72 -7.82 5.77
CA THR A 397 8.93 -8.88 6.42
C THR A 397 7.57 -9.07 5.76
N LEU A 398 6.80 -7.99 5.56
CA LEU A 398 5.45 -8.06 4.97
C LEU A 398 5.49 -8.28 3.46
N GLU A 399 6.49 -7.75 2.79
CA GLU A 399 6.56 -7.77 1.34
C GLU A 399 7.20 -9.06 0.80
N PHE A 400 8.24 -9.58 1.47
CA PHE A 400 9.01 -10.71 0.96
C PHE A 400 8.88 -11.95 1.84
N ILE A 401 9.18 -11.84 3.14
CA ILE A 401 9.35 -13.00 4.01
C ILE A 401 8.00 -13.69 4.26
N PHE A 402 6.98 -12.95 4.68
CA PHE A 402 5.68 -13.55 5.01
C PHE A 402 4.99 -14.17 3.79
N PRO A 403 4.85 -13.49 2.64
CA PRO A 403 4.20 -14.09 1.49
C PRO A 403 4.87 -15.40 1.03
N ALA A 404 6.21 -15.42 0.99
CA ALA A 404 6.97 -16.60 0.60
C ALA A 404 6.81 -17.75 1.61
N LEU A 405 6.92 -17.49 2.92
CA LEU A 405 6.70 -18.49 3.97
C LEU A 405 5.27 -19.04 3.95
N PHE A 406 4.28 -18.17 3.76
CA PHE A 406 2.88 -18.56 3.72
C PHE A 406 2.57 -19.40 2.49
N HIS A 407 3.11 -19.02 1.32
CA HIS A 407 2.97 -19.76 0.09
C HIS A 407 3.56 -21.16 0.21
N MET A 408 4.79 -21.30 0.69
CA MET A 408 5.44 -22.59 0.93
C MET A 408 4.62 -23.47 1.88
N LYS A 409 4.03 -22.92 2.94
CA LYS A 409 3.28 -23.70 3.94
C LYS A 409 1.89 -24.11 3.44
N ILE A 410 1.16 -23.17 2.84
CA ILE A 410 -0.24 -23.41 2.39
C ILE A 410 -0.28 -24.36 1.20
N TYR A 411 0.69 -24.23 0.30
CA TYR A 411 0.74 -25.01 -0.93
C TYR A 411 1.77 -26.16 -0.91
N CYS A 412 2.28 -26.55 0.25
CA CYS A 412 3.38 -27.53 0.38
C CYS A 412 3.19 -28.83 -0.41
N THR A 413 1.95 -29.30 -0.62
CA THR A 413 1.62 -30.52 -1.36
C THR A 413 1.51 -30.33 -2.88
N HIS A 414 1.33 -29.09 -3.35
CA HIS A 414 1.08 -28.75 -4.76
C HIS A 414 2.14 -27.82 -5.35
N LEU A 415 3.14 -27.44 -4.54
CA LEU A 415 4.19 -26.52 -4.94
C LEU A 415 5.19 -27.22 -5.87
N LYS A 416 5.49 -26.59 -7.00
CA LYS A 416 6.55 -27.07 -7.88
C LYS A 416 7.90 -26.83 -7.22
N TRP A 417 8.87 -27.71 -7.44
CA TRP A 417 10.20 -27.60 -6.82
C TRP A 417 10.89 -26.24 -7.09
N TRP A 418 10.72 -25.68 -8.28
CA TRP A 418 11.31 -24.37 -8.63
C TRP A 418 10.62 -23.20 -7.94
N GLU A 419 9.28 -23.25 -7.72
CA GLU A 419 8.55 -22.26 -6.91
C GLU A 419 9.06 -22.29 -5.45
N PHE A 420 9.24 -23.48 -4.90
CA PHE A 420 9.81 -23.66 -3.57
C PHE A 420 11.23 -23.06 -3.46
N MET A 421 12.09 -23.29 -4.48
CA MET A 421 13.44 -22.72 -4.49
C MET A 421 13.44 -21.20 -4.58
N ILE A 422 12.54 -20.61 -5.38
CA ILE A 422 12.37 -19.14 -5.46
C ILE A 422 11.92 -18.59 -4.10
N ASP A 423 10.91 -19.19 -3.48
CA ASP A 423 10.41 -18.74 -2.18
C ASP A 423 11.49 -18.84 -1.08
N MET A 424 12.25 -19.94 -1.06
CA MET A 424 13.39 -20.12 -0.15
C MET A 424 14.48 -19.07 -0.39
N PHE A 425 14.79 -18.79 -1.65
CA PHE A 425 15.75 -17.74 -2.03
C PHE A 425 15.28 -16.37 -1.53
N ILE A 426 14.00 -16.03 -1.75
CA ILE A 426 13.41 -14.76 -1.28
C ILE A 426 13.50 -14.66 0.25
N VAL A 427 13.16 -15.72 0.99
CA VAL A 427 13.25 -15.71 2.46
C VAL A 427 14.69 -15.53 2.92
N PHE A 428 15.64 -16.28 2.33
CA PHE A 428 17.04 -16.21 2.71
C PHE A 428 17.64 -14.82 2.43
N PHE A 429 17.53 -14.34 1.20
CA PHE A 429 18.06 -13.03 0.82
C PHE A 429 17.28 -11.87 1.46
N GLY A 430 15.97 -11.99 1.62
CA GLY A 430 15.17 -11.01 2.37
C GLY A 430 15.65 -10.89 3.82
N THR A 431 15.88 -12.00 4.51
CA THR A 431 16.38 -11.99 5.90
C THR A 431 17.79 -11.42 5.98
N LEU A 432 18.67 -11.77 5.04
CA LEU A 432 20.03 -11.23 4.97
C LEU A 432 20.01 -9.72 4.74
N THR A 433 19.26 -9.27 3.74
CA THR A 433 19.11 -7.84 3.40
C THR A 433 18.51 -7.07 4.57
N MET A 434 17.45 -7.60 5.20
CA MET A 434 16.81 -7.02 6.38
C MET A 434 17.85 -6.79 7.50
N THR A 435 18.67 -7.78 7.80
CA THR A 435 19.66 -7.70 8.88
C THR A 435 20.72 -6.64 8.58
N ILE A 436 21.28 -6.64 7.37
CA ILE A 436 22.33 -5.69 6.97
C ILE A 436 21.78 -4.26 6.92
N SER A 437 20.66 -4.05 6.22
CA SER A 437 20.04 -2.73 6.10
C SER A 437 19.62 -2.16 7.46
N LEU A 438 19.09 -3.00 8.34
CA LEU A 438 18.71 -2.58 9.69
C LEU A 438 19.92 -2.08 10.50
N ILE A 439 21.02 -2.84 10.49
CA ILE A 439 22.25 -2.46 11.22
C ILE A 439 22.78 -1.12 10.71
N VAL A 440 22.88 -0.96 9.40
CA VAL A 440 23.40 0.28 8.79
C VAL A 440 22.47 1.46 9.04
N SER A 441 21.17 1.28 8.83
CA SER A 441 20.18 2.35 9.09
C SER A 441 20.15 2.77 10.55
N TRP A 442 20.31 1.82 11.48
CA TRP A 442 20.40 2.11 12.91
C TRP A 442 21.68 2.87 13.27
N ILE A 443 22.83 2.48 12.71
CA ILE A 443 24.09 3.20 12.92
C ILE A 443 23.98 4.63 12.39
N SER A 444 23.45 4.83 11.17
CA SER A 444 23.27 6.14 10.58
C SER A 444 22.34 7.05 11.40
N MET A 445 21.23 6.47 11.88
CA MET A 445 20.29 7.20 12.74
C MET A 445 20.94 7.54 14.09
N TYR A 446 21.71 6.63 14.69
CA TYR A 446 22.42 6.87 15.94
C TYR A 446 23.49 7.97 15.80
N SER A 447 24.28 7.93 14.72
CA SER A 447 25.29 8.97 14.43
C SER A 447 24.64 10.35 14.29
N CYS A 448 23.50 10.43 13.61
CA CYS A 448 22.74 11.67 13.50
C CYS A 448 22.30 12.22 14.87
N PHE A 449 21.74 11.37 15.75
CA PHE A 449 21.27 11.81 17.06
C PHE A 449 22.39 12.19 18.03
N VAL A 450 23.51 11.45 18.03
CA VAL A 450 24.57 11.60 19.05
C VAL A 450 25.62 12.61 18.63
N TYR A 451 26.02 12.59 17.36
CA TYR A 451 27.12 13.41 16.85
C TYR A 451 26.66 14.63 16.06
N GLY A 452 25.36 14.75 15.77
CA GLY A 452 24.83 15.83 14.95
C GLY A 452 25.28 15.77 13.49
N GLU A 453 25.76 14.60 13.03
CA GLU A 453 26.21 14.36 11.66
C GLU A 453 24.99 14.06 10.77
N CYS A 454 24.03 14.95 10.81
CA CYS A 454 22.90 14.92 9.91
C CYS A 454 23.21 15.86 8.71
#